data_b9c46e3ed9e28b8ee4e5ffd957e488f8
#
_entry.id   b9c46e3ed9e28b8ee4e5ffd957e488f8
#
_cell.length_a   1.000
_cell.length_b   1.000
_cell.length_c   1.000
_cell.angle_alpha   90.00
_cell.angle_beta   90.00
_cell.angle_gamma   90.00
#
_symmetry.space_group_name_H-M   'P 1'
#
loop_
_entity.id
_entity.type
_entity.pdbx_description
1 polymer ?
#
loop_
_entity_poly.entity_id
_entity_poly.type
_entity_poly.pdbx_seq_one_letter_code
_entity_poly.pdbx_strand_id
1 'polypeptide(L)'
;MADENILNVEIVAEDHQVWSGQARSVSARTIDGEVGILPGHTPMLAVLGDGEVVVETAEGSAVVAEASGGFFSVHENRVTLAATQARLHESQPSA
;
A
#
# COMPACT_ATOMS: atom_id res chain seq x y z
N MET A 1 6.04 -18.23 11.61
CA MET A 1 6.29 -18.50 10.20
C MET A 1 5.53 -17.50 9.35
N ALA A 2 6.19 -16.95 8.38
CA ALA A 2 5.54 -15.94 7.56
C ALA A 2 4.46 -16.58 6.69
N ASP A 3 3.34 -15.88 6.57
CA ASP A 3 2.28 -16.30 5.68
C ASP A 3 2.62 -15.81 4.27
N GLU A 4 2.91 -16.73 3.38
CA GLU A 4 3.35 -16.39 2.03
C GLU A 4 2.24 -15.82 1.16
N ASN A 5 1.00 -15.86 1.64
CA ASN A 5 -0.14 -15.35 0.89
C ASN A 5 -0.63 -14.00 1.40
N ILE A 6 0.12 -13.37 2.28
CA ILE A 6 -0.29 -12.12 2.92
C ILE A 6 0.83 -11.10 2.80
N LEU A 7 0.45 -9.89 2.47
CA LEU A 7 1.33 -8.73 2.52
C LEU A 7 1.16 -8.04 3.86
N ASN A 8 2.26 -7.52 4.39
CA ASN A 8 2.21 -6.65 5.56
C ASN A 8 2.42 -5.23 5.05
N VAL A 9 1.42 -4.39 5.22
CA VAL A 9 1.38 -3.08 4.59
C VAL A 9 1.43 -1.99 5.65
N GLU A 10 2.22 -0.99 5.37
CA GLU A 10 2.29 0.20 6.22
C GLU A 10 2.23 1.43 5.33
N ILE A 11 1.33 2.35 5.67
CA ILE A 11 1.22 3.64 5.00
C ILE A 11 1.57 4.69 6.03
N VAL A 12 2.62 5.46 5.77
CA VAL A 12 3.05 6.52 6.66
C VAL A 12 3.08 7.83 5.89
N ALA A 13 2.68 8.89 6.56
CA ALA A 13 2.88 10.24 6.07
C ALA A 13 4.09 10.81 6.81
N GLU A 14 4.43 12.03 6.49
CA GLU A 14 5.69 12.62 6.92
C GLU A 14 5.94 12.51 8.42
N ASP A 15 4.91 12.63 9.23
CA ASP A 15 5.08 12.68 10.68
C ASP A 15 4.20 11.69 11.45
N HIS A 16 3.48 10.80 10.75
CA HIS A 16 2.62 9.86 11.47
C HIS A 16 2.26 8.67 10.59
N GLN A 17 1.86 7.61 11.26
CA GLN A 17 1.37 6.42 10.58
C GLN A 17 -0.10 6.63 10.21
N VAL A 18 -0.43 6.37 8.95
CA VAL A 18 -1.78 6.53 8.44
C VAL A 18 -2.56 5.24 8.58
N TRP A 19 -1.94 4.12 8.25
CA TRP A 19 -2.60 2.82 8.32
C TRP A 19 -1.56 1.71 8.31
N SER A 20 -1.87 0.62 8.98
CA SER A 20 -1.07 -0.59 8.83
C SER A 20 -1.98 -1.80 8.99
N GLY A 21 -1.61 -2.89 8.35
CA GLY A 21 -2.38 -4.11 8.45
C GLY A 21 -1.93 -5.13 7.42
N GLN A 22 -2.65 -6.24 7.40
CA GLN A 22 -2.39 -7.33 6.47
C GLN A 22 -3.30 -7.20 5.26
N ALA A 23 -2.77 -7.54 4.09
CA ALA A 23 -3.48 -7.34 2.84
C ALA A 23 -3.22 -8.48 1.87
N ARG A 24 -4.15 -8.65 0.94
CA ARG A 24 -4.01 -9.57 -0.18
C ARG A 24 -3.39 -8.90 -1.38
N SER A 25 -3.63 -7.60 -1.52
CA SER A 25 -3.06 -6.85 -2.63
C SER A 25 -2.98 -5.38 -2.29
N VAL A 26 -2.08 -4.70 -2.97
CA VAL A 26 -1.94 -3.25 -2.87
C VAL A 26 -1.77 -2.72 -4.28
N SER A 27 -2.51 -1.68 -4.63
CA SER A 27 -2.25 -0.96 -5.86
C SER A 27 -1.94 0.49 -5.53
N ALA A 28 -1.02 1.05 -6.27
CA ALA A 28 -0.58 2.42 -6.03
C ALA A 28 -0.19 3.05 -7.35
N ARG A 29 -0.27 4.37 -7.41
CA ARG A 29 0.20 5.09 -8.57
C ARG A 29 1.62 5.57 -8.33
N THR A 30 2.50 5.19 -9.24
CA THR A 30 3.88 5.68 -9.22
C THR A 30 4.06 6.68 -10.35
N ILE A 31 5.21 7.34 -10.39
CA ILE A 31 5.48 8.28 -11.48
C ILE A 31 5.56 7.57 -12.83
N ASP A 32 5.75 6.26 -12.83
CA ASP A 32 5.82 5.48 -14.05
C ASP A 32 4.49 4.79 -14.40
N GLY A 33 3.45 5.04 -13.63
CA GLY A 33 2.14 4.43 -13.85
C GLY A 33 1.67 3.65 -12.66
N GLU A 34 0.55 2.96 -12.80
CA GLU A 34 0.00 2.17 -11.73
C GLU A 34 0.71 0.84 -11.59
N VAL A 35 0.86 0.42 -10.33
CA VAL A 35 1.53 -0.83 -9.98
C VAL A 35 0.61 -1.62 -9.06
N GLY A 36 0.48 -2.91 -9.29
CA GLY A 36 -0.24 -3.81 -8.40
C GLY A 36 0.73 -4.79 -7.75
N ILE A 37 0.58 -4.98 -6.45
CA ILE A 37 1.46 -5.83 -5.67
C ILE A 37 0.66 -6.97 -5.08
N LEU A 38 1.13 -8.18 -5.33
CA LEU A 38 0.57 -9.39 -4.73
C LEU A 38 1.65 -10.07 -3.87
N PRO A 39 1.26 -10.95 -2.98
CA PRO A 39 2.27 -11.70 -2.21
C PRO A 39 3.25 -12.43 -3.14
N GLY A 40 4.49 -12.42 -2.76
CA GLY A 40 5.56 -13.02 -3.58
C GLY A 40 6.17 -12.06 -4.58
N HIS A 41 5.75 -10.82 -4.58
CA HIS A 41 6.30 -9.83 -5.52
C HIS A 41 7.79 -9.62 -5.28
N THR A 42 8.53 -9.47 -6.37
CA THR A 42 9.97 -9.22 -6.25
C THR A 42 10.22 -7.87 -5.57
N PRO A 43 11.36 -7.69 -4.92
CA PRO A 43 11.68 -6.41 -4.30
C PRO A 43 11.66 -5.27 -5.31
N MET A 44 11.11 -4.14 -4.91
CA MET A 44 11.12 -2.96 -5.75
C MET A 44 11.06 -1.70 -4.91
N LEU A 45 11.49 -0.61 -5.51
CA LEU A 45 11.39 0.72 -4.93
C LEU A 45 10.95 1.65 -6.04
N ALA A 46 9.89 2.41 -5.79
CA ALA A 46 9.34 3.33 -6.79
C ALA A 46 9.01 4.65 -6.14
N VAL A 47 8.95 5.70 -6.95
CA VAL A 47 8.53 7.02 -6.48
C VAL A 47 7.02 7.11 -6.65
N LEU A 48 6.33 7.51 -5.59
CA LEU A 48 4.88 7.67 -5.62
C LEU A 48 4.52 8.88 -6.48
N GLY A 49 3.51 8.68 -7.33
CA GLY A 49 2.85 9.79 -7.99
C GLY A 49 1.65 10.23 -7.17
N ASP A 50 0.96 11.24 -7.66
CA ASP A 50 -0.27 11.68 -7.01
C ASP A 50 -1.39 10.74 -7.39
N GLY A 51 -2.09 10.19 -6.41
CA GLY A 51 -3.19 9.31 -6.72
C GLY A 51 -3.61 8.47 -5.53
N GLU A 52 -4.44 7.49 -5.84
CA GLU A 52 -4.99 6.62 -4.82
C GLU A 52 -4.14 5.39 -4.63
N VAL A 53 -4.08 4.98 -3.37
CA VAL A 53 -3.56 3.68 -2.97
C VAL A 53 -4.74 2.86 -2.52
N VAL A 54 -4.89 1.67 -3.07
CA VAL A 54 -5.98 0.78 -2.70
C VAL A 54 -5.37 -0.48 -2.10
N VAL A 55 -5.78 -0.78 -0.88
CA VAL A 55 -5.32 -1.96 -0.16
C VAL A 55 -6.52 -2.89 -0.01
N GLU A 56 -6.43 -4.08 -0.57
CA GLU A 56 -7.43 -5.09 -0.30
C GLU A 56 -6.97 -5.87 0.93
N THR A 57 -7.69 -5.70 2.03
CA THR A 57 -7.26 -6.29 3.29
C THR A 57 -7.45 -7.80 3.30
N ALA A 58 -6.75 -8.46 4.21
CA ALA A 58 -6.88 -9.90 4.37
C ALA A 58 -8.29 -10.30 4.75
N GLU A 59 -9.06 -9.39 5.31
CA GLU A 59 -10.44 -9.64 5.73
C GLU A 59 -11.47 -9.41 4.63
N GLY A 60 -11.03 -8.94 3.47
CA GLY A 60 -11.93 -8.73 2.36
C GLY A 60 -12.50 -7.34 2.25
N SER A 61 -11.98 -6.39 3.02
CA SER A 61 -12.35 -4.99 2.92
C SER A 61 -11.38 -4.25 2.02
N ALA A 62 -11.75 -3.06 1.62
CA ALA A 62 -10.86 -2.19 0.87
C ALA A 62 -10.54 -0.95 1.70
N VAL A 63 -9.26 -0.64 1.79
CA VAL A 63 -8.80 0.60 2.40
C VAL A 63 -8.27 1.46 1.27
N VAL A 64 -8.78 2.67 1.18
CA VAL A 64 -8.39 3.59 0.12
C VAL A 64 -7.74 4.81 0.75
N ALA A 65 -6.58 5.17 0.25
CA ALA A 65 -5.89 6.35 0.71
C ALA A 65 -5.46 7.18 -0.49
N GLU A 66 -5.44 8.49 -0.32
CA GLU A 66 -4.79 9.36 -1.28
C GLU A 66 -3.39 9.64 -0.81
N ALA A 67 -2.42 9.48 -1.69
CA ALA A 67 -1.03 9.70 -1.33
C ALA A 67 -0.35 10.50 -2.42
N SER A 68 0.59 11.34 -2.02
CA SER A 68 1.38 12.08 -2.98
C SER A 68 2.79 12.29 -2.44
N GLY A 69 3.75 12.19 -3.35
CA GLY A 69 5.15 12.36 -3.01
C GLY A 69 5.68 11.20 -2.20
N GLY A 70 6.98 11.07 -2.13
CA GLY A 70 7.58 10.00 -1.36
C GLY A 70 7.83 8.76 -2.18
N PHE A 71 7.89 7.61 -1.52
CA PHE A 71 8.22 6.39 -2.22
C PHE A 71 7.47 5.19 -1.66
N PHE A 72 7.56 4.13 -2.41
CA PHE A 72 6.82 2.91 -2.21
C PHE A 72 7.81 1.77 -2.37
N SER A 73 7.93 0.93 -1.36
CA SER A 73 8.89 -0.17 -1.39
C SER A 73 8.22 -1.49 -1.09
N VAL A 74 8.74 -2.54 -1.70
CA VAL A 74 8.28 -3.90 -1.51
C VAL A 74 9.48 -4.77 -1.24
N HIS A 75 9.42 -5.56 -0.18
CA HIS A 75 10.50 -6.48 0.15
C HIS A 75 9.94 -7.58 1.05
N GLU A 76 10.05 -8.82 0.59
CA GLU A 76 9.64 -10.00 1.36
C GLU A 76 8.23 -9.87 1.93
N ASN A 77 7.28 -9.54 1.07
CA ASN A 77 5.86 -9.36 1.41
C ASN A 77 5.61 -8.21 2.38
N ARG A 78 6.59 -7.33 2.53
CA ARG A 78 6.40 -6.11 3.30
C ARG A 78 6.31 -4.94 2.35
N VAL A 79 5.22 -4.20 2.44
CA VAL A 79 4.96 -3.05 1.58
C VAL A 79 4.93 -1.80 2.44
N THR A 80 5.77 -0.85 2.10
CA THR A 80 5.83 0.42 2.81
C THR A 80 5.57 1.55 1.83
N LEU A 81 4.58 2.37 2.16
CA LEU A 81 4.29 3.58 1.40
C LEU A 81 4.62 4.76 2.31
N ALA A 82 5.73 5.42 2.00
CA ALA A 82 6.19 6.57 2.77
C ALA A 82 5.91 7.82 1.96
N ALA A 83 4.77 8.43 2.19
CA ALA A 83 4.29 9.56 1.42
C ALA A 83 4.58 10.87 2.11
N THR A 84 4.78 11.91 1.32
CA THR A 84 4.89 13.26 1.88
C THR A 84 3.55 13.67 2.48
N GLN A 85 2.47 13.34 1.79
CA GLN A 85 1.12 13.55 2.28
C GLN A 85 0.29 12.32 2.01
N ALA A 86 -0.50 11.92 2.97
CA ALA A 86 -1.40 10.80 2.80
C ALA A 86 -2.66 11.03 3.63
N ARG A 87 -3.79 10.67 3.06
CA ARG A 87 -5.08 10.79 3.71
C ARG A 87 -5.86 9.52 3.52
N LEU A 88 -6.32 8.96 4.60
CA LEU A 88 -7.11 7.75 4.57
C LEU A 88 -8.55 8.08 4.26
N HIS A 89 -9.13 7.36 3.30
CA HIS A 89 -10.55 7.41 3.04
C HIS A 89 -11.27 6.37 3.90
N GLU A 90 -12.57 6.47 3.95
CA GLU A 90 -13.38 5.52 4.69
C GLU A 90 -13.22 4.13 4.10
N SER A 91 -13.01 3.14 4.98
CA SER A 91 -12.92 1.76 4.54
C SER A 91 -14.26 1.24 4.07
N GLN A 92 -14.24 0.43 3.02
CA GLN A 92 -15.46 -0.16 2.49
C GLN A 92 -15.30 -1.66 2.33
N PRO A 93 -16.33 -2.42 2.65
CA PRO A 93 -16.25 -3.86 2.42
C PRO A 93 -16.24 -4.15 0.93
N SER A 94 -15.51 -5.20 0.56
CA SER A 94 -15.50 -5.65 -0.82
C SER A 94 -16.85 -6.23 -1.18
N ALA A 95 -17.31 -5.89 -2.34
CA ALA A 95 -18.60 -6.39 -2.81
C ALA A 95 -18.51 -7.84 -3.26
#